data_a3bd076c84c5eb599b8875e5185889c5
#
_entry.id   a3bd076c84c5eb599b8875e5185889c5
#
_cell.length_a   1.000
_cell.length_b   1.000
_cell.length_c   1.000
_cell.angle_alpha   90.00
_cell.angle_beta   90.00
_cell.angle_gamma   90.00
#
_symmetry.space_group_name_H-M   'P 1'
#
loop_
_entity.id
_entity.type
_entity.pdbx_description
1 polymer ?
#
loop_
_entity_poly.entity_id
_entity_poly.type
_entity_poly.pdbx_seq_one_letter_code
_entity_poly.pdbx_strand_id
1 'polypeptide(L)'
;MKVKSQMPLIRSLSMFPNSLWRAAVALIGCGVATWAQAALPIQHWTQPSGARVYLVESHAIPMVDVQIDLDAGSRRDPSAQAGLASVMAGQISSGMRADPAGKGPYAQALDENQIGEAWADLGASFSSSASADRLSFALRSLSYPDLLDKAAALAARQMAHPSFPQDVWLRDRERMSASLRESLTQPGTLAQHSFASAVYGTHPYGYRVTPESLLRMDLQDLKALHAKSLHTCRASVSVVGALTRAQTDALVHRLLALWPAEARCLPQPVVPEVVALKEARSLNVAFDSAQAHVLIGQPGYKRNDPDFFALLVGNHILGGGGFVSRLTEQVREKRGLSYSVYSYFSPGLHAGAFTVGLQTRPDQAAQAVVVAKDVVQSFVREGPTEAELQAAKSNLVGGFAL
;
A
#
# COMPACT_ATOMS: atom_id res chain seq x y z
N MET A 1 -40.39 -74.11 28.40
CA MET A 1 -39.23 -74.91 28.01
C MET A 1 -37.95 -74.06 28.32
N LYS A 2 -37.23 -74.47 29.38
CA LYS A 2 -36.06 -73.83 29.91
C LYS A 2 -34.83 -74.26 29.09
N VAL A 3 -34.03 -73.29 28.60
CA VAL A 3 -32.65 -73.60 28.20
C VAL A 3 -31.73 -72.54 28.87
N LYS A 4 -30.95 -73.05 29.80
CA LYS A 4 -29.78 -72.38 30.40
C LYS A 4 -28.63 -72.41 29.40
N SER A 5 -27.91 -71.26 29.20
CA SER A 5 -26.60 -71.27 28.59
C SER A 5 -25.66 -70.53 29.52
N GLN A 6 -24.55 -71.20 29.84
CA GLN A 6 -23.49 -70.80 30.76
C GLN A 6 -22.56 -69.83 30.08
N MET A 7 -22.11 -68.80 30.83
CA MET A 7 -20.98 -67.95 30.53
C MET A 7 -19.67 -68.64 30.90
N PRO A 8 -18.58 -68.54 30.12
CA PRO A 8 -17.25 -68.82 30.60
C PRO A 8 -16.57 -67.52 31.05
N LEU A 9 -16.00 -67.59 32.24
CA LEU A 9 -15.08 -66.60 32.84
C LEU A 9 -13.85 -66.40 31.96
N ILE A 10 -13.57 -65.20 31.54
CA ILE A 10 -12.27 -64.81 30.99
C ILE A 10 -11.47 -64.20 32.12
N ARG A 11 -10.36 -64.83 32.42
CA ARG A 11 -9.32 -64.42 33.39
C ARG A 11 -8.73 -63.09 33.09
N SER A 12 -8.55 -62.26 34.11
CA SER A 12 -7.78 -61.05 34.17
C SER A 12 -6.30 -61.29 33.72
N LEU A 13 -5.86 -60.53 32.71
CA LEU A 13 -4.43 -60.28 32.45
C LEU A 13 -4.17 -58.85 32.90
N SER A 14 -3.71 -58.74 34.13
CA SER A 14 -3.04 -57.55 34.65
C SER A 14 -1.58 -57.56 34.25
N MET A 15 -1.03 -56.35 34.14
CA MET A 15 0.37 -55.97 34.08
C MET A 15 0.94 -55.61 32.69
N PHE A 16 0.69 -54.35 32.33
CA PHE A 16 1.76 -53.56 31.72
C PHE A 16 1.92 -52.25 32.52
N PRO A 17 3.15 -51.81 32.84
CA PRO A 17 3.38 -50.65 33.70
C PRO A 17 3.00 -49.35 32.97
N ASN A 18 2.11 -48.58 33.59
CA ASN A 18 1.60 -47.25 33.12
C ASN A 18 2.66 -46.20 32.81
N SER A 19 3.94 -46.49 33.06
CA SER A 19 5.08 -45.58 32.82
C SER A 19 5.49 -45.49 31.35
N LEU A 20 5.38 -46.60 30.59
CA LEU A 20 5.77 -46.61 29.17
C LEU A 20 4.76 -45.94 28.26
N TRP A 21 3.48 -46.01 28.59
CA TRP A 21 2.43 -45.29 27.83
C TRP A 21 2.48 -43.77 28.02
N ARG A 22 2.82 -43.32 29.25
CA ARG A 22 3.01 -41.89 29.54
C ARG A 22 4.25 -41.30 28.84
N ALA A 23 5.32 -42.07 28.72
CA ALA A 23 6.51 -41.67 28.00
C ALA A 23 6.28 -41.58 26.46
N ALA A 24 5.51 -42.52 25.88
CA ALA A 24 5.18 -42.53 24.46
C ALA A 24 4.25 -41.36 24.07
N VAL A 25 3.24 -41.03 24.92
CA VAL A 25 2.35 -39.89 24.71
C VAL A 25 3.09 -38.54 24.87
N ALA A 26 4.06 -38.43 25.78
CA ALA A 26 4.90 -37.25 25.96
C ALA A 26 5.87 -37.04 24.78
N LEU A 27 6.43 -38.11 24.20
CA LEU A 27 7.31 -38.05 23.02
C LEU A 27 6.54 -37.67 21.73
N ILE A 28 5.30 -38.13 21.56
CA ILE A 28 4.45 -37.74 20.43
C ILE A 28 3.99 -36.28 20.60
N GLY A 29 3.72 -35.80 21.83
CA GLY A 29 3.37 -34.40 22.10
C GLY A 29 4.49 -33.39 21.83
N CYS A 30 5.76 -33.75 22.04
CA CYS A 30 6.90 -32.90 21.73
C CYS A 30 7.27 -32.85 20.24
N GLY A 31 6.92 -33.88 19.46
CA GLY A 31 7.21 -33.95 18.01
C GLY A 31 6.30 -33.10 17.13
N VAL A 32 5.13 -32.65 17.63
CA VAL A 32 4.13 -31.89 16.84
C VAL A 32 4.27 -30.35 17.05
N ALA A 33 5.08 -29.91 18.01
CA ALA A 33 5.19 -28.49 18.36
C ALA A 33 6.15 -27.69 17.46
N THR A 34 6.81 -28.27 16.45
CA THR A 34 7.84 -27.57 15.64
C THR A 34 7.39 -27.08 14.26
N TRP A 35 6.10 -27.16 13.92
CA TRP A 35 5.65 -26.83 12.56
C TRP A 35 4.77 -25.60 12.45
N ALA A 36 4.77 -24.71 13.45
CA ALA A 36 4.05 -23.44 13.39
C ALA A 36 5.01 -22.26 13.11
N GLN A 37 5.81 -22.34 12.05
CA GLN A 37 6.43 -21.15 11.48
C GLN A 37 5.59 -20.69 10.29
N ALA A 38 4.49 -20.00 10.59
CA ALA A 38 3.57 -19.45 9.58
C ALA A 38 4.04 -18.14 8.94
N ALA A 39 5.18 -17.58 9.35
CA ALA A 39 5.74 -16.36 8.77
C ALA A 39 7.18 -16.59 8.31
N LEU A 40 7.46 -16.26 7.05
CA LEU A 40 8.82 -16.24 6.54
C LEU A 40 9.63 -15.18 7.30
N PRO A 41 10.87 -15.49 7.78
CA PRO A 41 11.67 -14.53 8.53
C PRO A 41 12.09 -13.36 7.65
N ILE A 42 11.87 -12.14 8.13
CA ILE A 42 12.34 -10.92 7.48
C ILE A 42 13.78 -10.67 7.95
N GLN A 43 14.75 -10.80 7.06
CA GLN A 43 16.12 -10.39 7.30
C GLN A 43 16.24 -8.89 7.02
N HIS A 44 17.01 -8.15 7.83
CA HIS A 44 17.25 -6.73 7.58
C HIS A 44 18.69 -6.34 7.90
N TRP A 45 19.22 -5.36 7.14
CA TRP A 45 20.55 -4.76 7.36
C TRP A 45 20.63 -3.39 6.70
N THR A 46 21.70 -2.66 7.01
CA THR A 46 22.03 -1.41 6.34
C THR A 46 23.31 -1.59 5.53
N GLN A 47 23.30 -1.18 4.27
CA GLN A 47 24.49 -1.19 3.42
C GLN A 47 25.45 -0.04 3.79
N PRO A 48 26.75 -0.11 3.41
CA PRO A 48 27.69 1.01 3.60
C PRO A 48 27.22 2.32 2.97
N SER A 49 26.42 2.25 1.91
CA SER A 49 25.76 3.39 1.25
C SER A 49 24.68 4.08 2.10
N GLY A 50 24.33 3.52 3.26
CA GLY A 50 23.23 3.96 4.10
C GLY A 50 21.85 3.40 3.73
N ALA A 51 21.71 2.68 2.62
CA ALA A 51 20.47 2.04 2.23
C ALA A 51 20.05 0.93 3.21
N ARG A 52 18.81 0.95 3.65
CA ARG A 52 18.22 -0.09 4.50
C ARG A 52 17.61 -1.18 3.64
N VAL A 53 17.97 -2.42 3.87
CA VAL A 53 17.51 -3.56 3.08
C VAL A 53 16.71 -4.51 3.95
N TYR A 54 15.59 -4.97 3.43
CA TYR A 54 14.71 -5.98 4.02
C TYR A 54 14.53 -7.11 3.02
N LEU A 55 14.75 -8.35 3.44
CA LEU A 55 14.66 -9.54 2.59
C LEU A 55 13.71 -10.57 3.19
N VAL A 56 12.80 -11.04 2.37
CA VAL A 56 12.07 -12.30 2.56
C VAL A 56 12.58 -13.28 1.50
N GLU A 57 13.44 -14.21 1.93
CA GLU A 57 13.99 -15.25 1.05
C GLU A 57 12.95 -16.35 0.81
N SER A 58 12.59 -16.60 -0.46
CA SER A 58 11.63 -17.62 -0.86
C SER A 58 12.00 -18.20 -2.22
N HIS A 59 12.32 -19.48 -2.25
CA HIS A 59 12.72 -20.21 -3.45
C HIS A 59 11.58 -21.02 -4.09
N ALA A 60 10.32 -20.72 -3.73
CA ALA A 60 9.16 -21.43 -4.27
C ALA A 60 9.02 -21.26 -5.80
N ILE A 61 9.38 -20.09 -6.31
CA ILE A 61 9.44 -19.78 -7.74
C ILE A 61 10.73 -18.99 -8.02
N PRO A 62 11.34 -19.14 -9.23
CA PRO A 62 12.59 -18.47 -9.58
C PRO A 62 12.36 -17.02 -9.98
N MET A 63 11.77 -16.23 -9.07
CA MET A 63 11.45 -14.81 -9.28
C MET A 63 11.93 -13.97 -8.11
N VAL A 64 12.11 -12.68 -8.37
CA VAL A 64 12.40 -11.67 -7.35
C VAL A 64 11.58 -10.41 -7.60
N ASP A 65 10.99 -9.91 -6.54
CA ASP A 65 10.38 -8.59 -6.45
C ASP A 65 11.26 -7.67 -5.61
N VAL A 66 11.57 -6.51 -6.15
CA VAL A 66 12.32 -5.46 -5.46
C VAL A 66 11.49 -4.19 -5.44
N GLN A 67 11.31 -3.60 -4.27
CA GLN A 67 10.72 -2.28 -4.12
C GLN A 67 11.70 -1.35 -3.41
N ILE A 68 11.95 -0.18 -4.00
CA ILE A 68 12.82 0.87 -3.46
C ILE A 68 11.94 2.06 -3.13
N ASP A 69 11.83 2.39 -1.86
CA ASP A 69 11.04 3.52 -1.35
C ASP A 69 11.94 4.64 -0.86
N LEU A 70 11.59 5.86 -1.23
CA LEU A 70 12.24 7.10 -0.81
C LEU A 70 11.22 8.03 -0.15
N ASP A 71 11.61 8.77 0.87
CA ASP A 71 10.82 9.83 1.47
C ASP A 71 10.80 11.07 0.54
N ALA A 72 10.12 10.96 -0.59
CA ALA A 72 10.00 11.96 -1.65
C ALA A 72 8.62 11.95 -2.32
N GLY A 73 7.57 11.69 -1.53
CA GLY A 73 6.19 11.70 -1.99
C GLY A 73 5.61 13.11 -2.14
N SER A 74 4.38 13.16 -2.68
CA SER A 74 3.71 14.43 -3.05
C SER A 74 3.40 15.36 -1.88
N ARG A 75 3.47 14.88 -0.60
CA ARG A 75 3.38 15.79 0.55
C ARG A 75 4.53 16.81 0.62
N ARG A 76 5.58 16.62 -0.18
CA ARG A 76 6.72 17.54 -0.31
C ARG A 76 6.64 18.45 -1.51
N ASP A 77 5.60 18.32 -2.32
CA ASP A 77 5.36 19.19 -3.47
C ASP A 77 5.06 20.62 -3.02
N PRO A 78 5.52 21.63 -3.76
CA PRO A 78 5.01 22.99 -3.59
C PRO A 78 3.50 23.00 -3.84
N SER A 79 2.71 23.70 -3.03
CA SER A 79 1.25 23.75 -3.18
C SER A 79 0.81 24.20 -4.57
N ALA A 80 1.55 25.10 -5.20
CA ALA A 80 1.28 25.60 -6.55
C ALA A 80 1.56 24.55 -7.65
N GLN A 81 2.37 23.54 -7.34
CA GLN A 81 2.76 22.44 -8.23
C GLN A 81 2.36 21.09 -7.64
N ALA A 82 1.17 21.05 -7.01
CA ALA A 82 0.64 19.81 -6.46
C ALA A 82 0.59 18.71 -7.51
N GLY A 83 1.17 17.54 -7.20
CA GLY A 83 1.33 16.41 -8.10
C GLY A 83 2.68 16.32 -8.81
N LEU A 84 3.62 17.24 -8.51
CA LEU A 84 4.95 17.25 -9.14
C LEU A 84 5.68 15.90 -8.96
N ALA A 85 5.65 15.31 -7.77
CA ALA A 85 6.27 14.01 -7.51
C ALA A 85 5.65 12.89 -8.37
N SER A 86 4.32 12.88 -8.52
CA SER A 86 3.62 11.88 -9.33
C SER A 86 3.91 12.04 -10.82
N VAL A 87 3.94 13.28 -11.32
CA VAL A 87 4.31 13.58 -12.70
C VAL A 87 5.75 13.20 -12.97
N MET A 88 6.69 13.59 -12.10
CA MET A 88 8.11 13.24 -12.24
C MET A 88 8.29 11.72 -12.26
N ALA A 89 7.66 10.98 -11.35
CA ALA A 89 7.71 9.52 -11.32
C ALA A 89 7.18 8.92 -12.64
N GLY A 90 6.05 9.39 -13.15
CA GLY A 90 5.48 8.91 -14.42
C GLY A 90 6.39 9.16 -15.63
N GLN A 91 7.17 10.24 -15.62
CA GLN A 91 8.05 10.60 -16.72
C GLN A 91 9.42 9.88 -16.70
N ILE A 92 9.74 9.08 -15.67
CA ILE A 92 10.99 8.31 -15.60
C ILE A 92 11.09 7.25 -16.72
N SER A 93 9.96 6.72 -17.16
CA SER A 93 9.91 5.73 -18.24
C SER A 93 9.79 6.34 -19.66
N SER A 94 9.73 7.67 -19.78
CA SER A 94 9.51 8.35 -21.07
C SER A 94 10.78 8.42 -21.94
N GLY A 95 11.92 8.08 -21.37
CA GLY A 95 13.19 8.04 -22.11
C GLY A 95 14.39 7.97 -21.16
N MET A 96 15.51 7.50 -21.65
CA MET A 96 16.77 7.35 -20.92
C MET A 96 17.92 7.97 -21.69
N ARG A 97 18.78 8.74 -21.00
CA ARG A 97 19.98 9.36 -21.61
C ARG A 97 21.07 8.31 -21.86
N ALA A 98 21.94 8.56 -22.82
CA ALA A 98 23.15 7.76 -23.01
C ALA A 98 24.02 7.77 -21.74
N ASP A 99 24.74 6.68 -21.52
CA ASP A 99 25.75 6.61 -20.44
C ASP A 99 26.96 7.51 -20.81
N PRO A 100 27.33 8.47 -19.98
CA PRO A 100 28.53 9.26 -20.23
C PRO A 100 29.81 8.42 -20.36
N ALA A 101 29.87 7.27 -19.70
CA ALA A 101 31.01 6.35 -19.79
C ALA A 101 30.97 5.45 -21.04
N GLY A 102 29.83 5.38 -21.75
CA GLY A 102 29.65 4.57 -22.95
C GLY A 102 29.83 3.08 -22.75
N LYS A 103 29.68 2.58 -21.50
CA LYS A 103 30.01 1.20 -21.12
C LYS A 103 28.78 0.43 -20.61
N GLY A 104 28.80 -0.87 -20.83
CA GLY A 104 27.80 -1.80 -20.31
C GLY A 104 26.55 -1.94 -21.18
N PRO A 105 25.64 -2.84 -20.78
CA PRO A 105 24.35 -2.99 -21.46
C PRO A 105 23.54 -1.71 -21.33
N TYR A 106 22.79 -1.39 -22.38
CA TYR A 106 21.95 -0.17 -22.46
C TYR A 106 22.74 1.16 -22.36
N ALA A 107 24.02 1.19 -22.81
CA ALA A 107 24.84 2.41 -22.79
C ALA A 107 24.31 3.54 -23.68
N GLN A 108 23.56 3.20 -24.73
CA GLN A 108 22.92 4.16 -25.63
C GLN A 108 21.72 4.85 -24.98
N ALA A 109 21.35 6.01 -25.52
CA ALA A 109 20.06 6.61 -25.19
C ALA A 109 18.92 5.72 -25.71
N LEU A 110 17.84 5.60 -24.94
CA LEU A 110 16.64 4.86 -25.32
C LEU A 110 15.42 5.78 -25.22
N ASP A 111 14.54 5.68 -26.19
CA ASP A 111 13.22 6.30 -26.13
C ASP A 111 12.22 5.42 -25.36
N GLU A 112 10.96 5.90 -25.21
CA GLU A 112 9.87 5.23 -24.49
C GLU A 112 9.61 3.80 -25.03
N ASN A 113 9.60 3.62 -26.37
CA ASN A 113 9.33 2.33 -27.01
C ASN A 113 10.49 1.35 -26.81
N GLN A 114 11.71 1.82 -27.01
CA GLN A 114 12.92 1.02 -26.83
C GLN A 114 13.10 0.56 -25.38
N ILE A 115 12.71 1.39 -24.40
CA ILE A 115 12.67 0.99 -22.97
C ILE A 115 11.63 -0.13 -22.81
N GLY A 116 10.44 0.02 -23.37
CA GLY A 116 9.38 -1.00 -23.32
C GLY A 116 9.83 -2.33 -23.92
N GLU A 117 10.45 -2.31 -25.11
CA GLU A 117 11.02 -3.49 -25.77
C GLU A 117 12.11 -4.15 -24.91
N ALA A 118 13.03 -3.36 -24.36
CA ALA A 118 14.10 -3.90 -23.51
C ALA A 118 13.56 -4.61 -22.26
N TRP A 119 12.49 -4.12 -21.64
CA TRP A 119 11.83 -4.82 -20.51
C TRP A 119 11.10 -6.08 -20.98
N ALA A 120 10.43 -6.05 -22.12
CA ALA A 120 9.74 -7.22 -22.69
C ALA A 120 10.73 -8.34 -23.03
N ASP A 121 11.88 -8.04 -23.63
CA ASP A 121 12.93 -9.00 -23.98
C ASP A 121 13.53 -9.70 -22.75
N LEU A 122 13.50 -9.03 -21.59
CA LEU A 122 13.97 -9.60 -20.32
C LEU A 122 12.90 -10.42 -19.59
N GLY A 123 11.64 -10.41 -20.06
CA GLY A 123 10.52 -10.97 -19.29
C GLY A 123 10.40 -10.35 -17.89
N ALA A 124 10.78 -9.09 -17.76
CA ALA A 124 10.82 -8.35 -16.51
C ALA A 124 9.91 -7.13 -16.58
N SER A 125 9.59 -6.55 -15.42
CA SER A 125 8.82 -5.30 -15.37
C SER A 125 9.47 -4.31 -14.40
N PHE A 126 9.39 -3.04 -14.77
CA PHE A 126 9.82 -1.92 -13.94
C PHE A 126 8.74 -0.86 -13.94
N SER A 127 8.53 -0.25 -12.77
CA SER A 127 7.62 0.89 -12.63
C SER A 127 8.14 1.89 -11.62
N SER A 128 7.71 3.13 -11.80
CA SER A 128 7.95 4.25 -10.87
C SER A 128 6.62 4.93 -10.54
N SER A 129 6.43 5.29 -9.29
CA SER A 129 5.21 5.93 -8.81
C SER A 129 5.49 6.83 -7.61
N ALA A 130 4.61 7.79 -7.36
CA ALA A 130 4.65 8.55 -6.12
C ALA A 130 3.29 8.55 -5.44
N SER A 131 3.30 8.25 -4.15
CA SER A 131 2.17 8.44 -3.23
C SER A 131 2.34 9.73 -2.45
N ALA A 132 1.45 10.00 -1.49
CA ALA A 132 1.62 11.14 -0.60
C ALA A 132 2.98 11.09 0.15
N ASP A 133 3.40 9.91 0.59
CA ASP A 133 4.57 9.75 1.48
C ASP A 133 5.85 9.30 0.77
N ARG A 134 5.75 8.64 -0.37
CA ARG A 134 6.87 7.92 -0.99
C ARG A 134 6.97 8.15 -2.49
N LEU A 135 8.20 8.24 -2.97
CA LEU A 135 8.57 7.90 -4.33
C LEU A 135 9.03 6.44 -4.32
N SER A 136 8.45 5.62 -5.17
CA SER A 136 8.68 4.17 -5.20
C SER A 136 9.10 3.72 -6.59
N PHE A 137 10.09 2.82 -6.63
CA PHE A 137 10.47 2.05 -7.82
C PHE A 137 10.22 0.58 -7.54
N ALA A 138 9.62 -0.13 -8.47
CA ALA A 138 9.38 -1.56 -8.37
C ALA A 138 9.99 -2.28 -9.56
N LEU A 139 10.75 -3.35 -9.29
CA LEU A 139 11.33 -4.25 -10.27
C LEU A 139 10.85 -5.66 -9.97
N ARG A 140 10.31 -6.35 -10.97
CA ARG A 140 10.05 -7.79 -10.95
C ARG A 140 10.84 -8.46 -12.07
N SER A 141 11.56 -9.51 -11.73
CA SER A 141 12.39 -10.26 -12.70
C SER A 141 12.47 -11.73 -12.32
N LEU A 142 12.85 -12.56 -13.28
CA LEU A 142 13.35 -13.88 -13.00
C LEU A 142 14.69 -13.79 -12.25
N SER A 143 14.94 -14.73 -11.35
CA SER A 143 16.19 -14.76 -10.54
C SER A 143 17.38 -15.42 -11.26
N TYR A 144 17.25 -15.79 -12.54
CA TYR A 144 18.36 -16.29 -13.35
C TYR A 144 19.42 -15.20 -13.52
N PRO A 145 20.70 -15.47 -13.20
CA PRO A 145 21.74 -14.44 -13.10
C PRO A 145 21.89 -13.57 -14.35
N ASP A 146 21.84 -14.16 -15.54
CA ASP A 146 22.00 -13.46 -16.82
C ASP A 146 20.86 -12.48 -17.12
N LEU A 147 19.62 -12.83 -16.76
CA LEU A 147 18.44 -11.98 -16.93
C LEU A 147 18.38 -10.92 -15.81
N LEU A 148 18.59 -11.33 -14.56
CA LEU A 148 18.54 -10.44 -13.41
C LEU A 148 19.63 -9.35 -13.49
N ASP A 149 20.84 -9.69 -13.95
CA ASP A 149 21.94 -8.74 -14.09
C ASP A 149 21.60 -7.66 -15.15
N LYS A 150 21.00 -8.05 -16.27
CA LYS A 150 20.55 -7.11 -17.31
C LYS A 150 19.37 -6.26 -16.83
N ALA A 151 18.40 -6.88 -16.15
CA ALA A 151 17.26 -6.16 -15.58
C ALA A 151 17.71 -5.13 -14.52
N ALA A 152 18.65 -5.50 -13.65
CA ALA A 152 19.23 -4.59 -12.66
C ALA A 152 19.99 -3.43 -13.32
N ALA A 153 20.75 -3.70 -14.40
CA ALA A 153 21.47 -2.66 -15.13
C ALA A 153 20.49 -1.68 -15.81
N LEU A 154 19.42 -2.18 -16.44
CA LEU A 154 18.39 -1.34 -17.06
C LEU A 154 17.67 -0.50 -16.01
N ALA A 155 17.24 -1.10 -14.89
CA ALA A 155 16.58 -0.40 -13.79
C ALA A 155 17.47 0.70 -13.19
N ALA A 156 18.74 0.38 -12.88
CA ALA A 156 19.69 1.35 -12.33
C ALA A 156 19.85 2.56 -13.25
N ARG A 157 19.98 2.31 -14.55
CA ARG A 157 20.11 3.36 -15.56
C ARG A 157 18.83 4.19 -15.69
N GLN A 158 17.68 3.55 -15.78
CA GLN A 158 16.39 4.22 -15.91
C GLN A 158 16.06 5.07 -14.68
N MET A 159 16.38 4.60 -13.48
CA MET A 159 16.24 5.39 -12.26
C MET A 159 17.16 6.59 -12.22
N ALA A 160 18.45 6.43 -12.62
CA ALA A 160 19.47 7.47 -12.44
C ALA A 160 19.51 8.49 -13.60
N HIS A 161 19.18 8.08 -14.81
CA HIS A 161 19.40 8.85 -16.02
C HIS A 161 18.17 9.02 -16.93
N PRO A 162 16.97 9.35 -16.40
CA PRO A 162 15.83 9.66 -17.25
C PRO A 162 16.16 10.88 -18.12
N SER A 163 15.68 10.89 -19.36
CA SER A 163 15.92 11.99 -20.31
C SER A 163 14.92 13.12 -20.17
N PHE A 164 13.70 12.83 -19.70
CA PHE A 164 12.58 13.76 -19.65
C PHE A 164 12.39 14.50 -21.00
N PRO A 165 11.99 13.81 -22.10
CA PRO A 165 11.83 14.41 -23.41
C PRO A 165 10.73 15.47 -23.40
N GLN A 166 10.97 16.62 -24.02
CA GLN A 166 10.06 17.76 -23.98
C GLN A 166 8.75 17.49 -24.71
N ASP A 167 8.80 16.84 -25.85
CA ASP A 167 7.64 16.48 -26.67
C ASP A 167 6.73 15.48 -25.95
N VAL A 168 7.32 14.46 -25.29
CA VAL A 168 6.59 13.48 -24.47
C VAL A 168 5.94 14.17 -23.28
N TRP A 169 6.67 15.06 -22.58
CA TRP A 169 6.10 15.83 -21.49
C TRP A 169 4.90 16.69 -21.93
N LEU A 170 5.03 17.40 -23.05
CA LEU A 170 3.94 18.24 -23.54
C LEU A 170 2.70 17.43 -23.91
N ARG A 171 2.88 16.32 -24.63
CA ARG A 171 1.82 15.34 -24.95
C ARG A 171 1.12 14.84 -23.68
N ASP A 172 1.90 14.38 -22.71
CA ASP A 172 1.37 13.76 -21.51
C ASP A 172 0.69 14.78 -20.58
N ARG A 173 1.22 16.00 -20.49
CA ARG A 173 0.59 17.11 -19.74
C ARG A 173 -0.78 17.45 -20.33
N GLU A 174 -0.91 17.51 -21.64
CA GLU A 174 -2.19 17.77 -22.27
C GLU A 174 -3.19 16.63 -22.01
N ARG A 175 -2.77 15.37 -22.19
CA ARG A 175 -3.58 14.19 -21.90
C ARG A 175 -4.03 14.17 -20.42
N MET A 176 -3.13 14.40 -19.48
CA MET A 176 -3.46 14.48 -18.05
C MET A 176 -4.44 15.63 -17.78
N SER A 177 -4.24 16.80 -18.39
CA SER A 177 -5.15 17.95 -18.22
C SER A 177 -6.55 17.66 -18.73
N ALA A 178 -6.66 16.97 -19.87
CA ALA A 178 -7.94 16.53 -20.43
C ALA A 178 -8.65 15.53 -19.49
N SER A 179 -7.93 14.51 -19.03
CA SER A 179 -8.45 13.51 -18.09
C SER A 179 -8.90 14.13 -16.76
N LEU A 180 -8.15 15.10 -16.24
CA LEU A 180 -8.54 15.83 -15.01
C LEU A 180 -9.83 16.64 -15.22
N ARG A 181 -9.98 17.35 -16.35
CA ARG A 181 -11.24 18.06 -16.65
C ARG A 181 -12.42 17.10 -16.78
N GLU A 182 -12.21 15.95 -17.45
CA GLU A 182 -13.24 14.92 -17.55
C GLU A 182 -13.60 14.36 -16.17
N SER A 183 -12.63 14.08 -15.32
CA SER A 183 -12.89 13.57 -13.97
C SER A 183 -13.74 14.51 -13.11
N LEU A 184 -13.66 15.82 -13.33
CA LEU A 184 -14.49 16.82 -12.65
C LEU A 184 -15.95 16.83 -13.11
N THR A 185 -16.29 16.12 -14.19
CA THR A 185 -17.70 15.88 -14.58
C THR A 185 -18.34 14.73 -13.79
N GLN A 186 -17.57 14.08 -12.91
CA GLN A 186 -18.06 12.97 -12.07
C GLN A 186 -18.38 13.47 -10.67
N PRO A 187 -19.61 13.28 -10.17
CA PRO A 187 -20.05 13.80 -8.87
C PRO A 187 -19.22 13.21 -7.70
N GLY A 188 -18.80 11.94 -7.80
CA GLY A 188 -17.97 11.30 -6.81
C GLY A 188 -16.58 11.95 -6.68
N THR A 189 -15.98 12.38 -7.79
CA THR A 189 -14.70 13.11 -7.80
C THR A 189 -14.82 14.45 -7.10
N LEU A 190 -15.86 15.21 -7.41
CA LEU A 190 -16.13 16.51 -6.76
C LEU A 190 -16.36 16.35 -5.26
N ALA A 191 -17.13 15.33 -4.85
CA ALA A 191 -17.36 15.02 -3.44
C ALA A 191 -16.03 14.69 -2.73
N GLN A 192 -15.17 13.86 -3.32
CA GLN A 192 -13.86 13.50 -2.76
C GLN A 192 -12.92 14.72 -2.66
N HIS A 193 -12.90 15.60 -3.67
CA HIS A 193 -12.08 16.81 -3.63
C HIS A 193 -12.53 17.76 -2.51
N SER A 194 -13.84 17.99 -2.39
CA SER A 194 -14.44 18.84 -1.35
C SER A 194 -14.16 18.25 0.04
N PHE A 195 -14.32 16.95 0.20
CA PHE A 195 -14.03 16.24 1.44
C PHE A 195 -12.56 16.35 1.85
N ALA A 196 -11.63 16.06 0.94
CA ALA A 196 -10.19 16.14 1.23
C ALA A 196 -9.77 17.56 1.61
N SER A 197 -10.28 18.58 0.90
CA SER A 197 -10.04 19.99 1.25
C SER A 197 -10.59 20.35 2.63
N ALA A 198 -11.78 19.85 2.98
CA ALA A 198 -12.40 20.10 4.29
C ALA A 198 -11.64 19.40 5.43
N VAL A 199 -11.17 18.15 5.22
CA VAL A 199 -10.47 17.37 6.24
C VAL A 199 -9.04 17.85 6.47
N TYR A 200 -8.31 18.13 5.39
CA TYR A 200 -6.87 18.41 5.48
C TYR A 200 -6.52 19.90 5.47
N GLY A 201 -7.45 20.78 5.05
CA GLY A 201 -7.19 22.21 4.97
C GLY A 201 -5.97 22.52 4.09
N THR A 202 -4.95 23.13 4.70
CA THR A 202 -3.68 23.48 4.03
C THR A 202 -2.62 22.38 4.09
N HIS A 203 -2.90 21.25 4.76
CA HIS A 203 -1.96 20.15 4.84
C HIS A 203 -1.78 19.48 3.47
N PRO A 204 -0.55 19.10 3.07
CA PRO A 204 -0.27 18.54 1.74
C PRO A 204 -1.04 17.25 1.39
N TYR A 205 -1.55 16.50 2.36
CA TYR A 205 -2.41 15.34 2.08
C TYR A 205 -3.73 15.74 1.38
N GLY A 206 -4.15 17.00 1.51
CA GLY A 206 -5.28 17.56 0.81
C GLY A 206 -4.98 18.08 -0.60
N TYR A 207 -3.70 18.17 -0.99
CA TYR A 207 -3.33 18.67 -2.31
C TYR A 207 -3.82 17.74 -3.42
N ARG A 208 -4.24 18.33 -4.52
CA ARG A 208 -4.71 17.61 -5.71
C ARG A 208 -4.03 18.16 -6.95
N VAL A 209 -3.72 17.27 -7.86
CA VAL A 209 -3.29 17.67 -9.21
C VAL A 209 -4.46 18.35 -9.89
N THR A 210 -4.21 19.50 -10.51
CA THR A 210 -5.19 20.25 -11.30
C THR A 210 -4.56 20.65 -12.64
N PRO A 211 -5.37 20.99 -13.67
CA PRO A 211 -4.83 21.55 -14.90
C PRO A 211 -3.92 22.77 -14.65
N GLU A 212 -4.28 23.62 -13.68
CA GLU A 212 -3.50 24.80 -13.31
C GLU A 212 -2.15 24.44 -12.65
N SER A 213 -2.13 23.42 -11.78
CA SER A 213 -0.87 22.95 -11.19
C SER A 213 0.05 22.34 -12.25
N LEU A 214 -0.50 21.57 -13.21
CA LEU A 214 0.25 21.02 -14.34
C LEU A 214 0.84 22.10 -15.25
N LEU A 215 0.11 23.20 -15.48
CA LEU A 215 0.62 24.33 -16.27
C LEU A 215 1.78 25.08 -15.62
N ARG A 216 1.92 24.97 -14.29
CA ARG A 216 3.02 25.57 -13.52
C ARG A 216 4.25 24.68 -13.40
N MET A 217 4.20 23.46 -13.93
CA MET A 217 5.31 22.53 -13.94
C MET A 217 6.04 22.59 -15.27
N ASP A 218 7.36 22.62 -15.21
CA ASP A 218 8.23 22.49 -16.37
C ASP A 218 9.23 21.34 -16.20
N LEU A 219 10.02 21.08 -17.25
CA LEU A 219 11.04 20.02 -17.22
C LEU A 219 12.16 20.26 -16.20
N GLN A 220 12.44 21.52 -15.86
CA GLN A 220 13.46 21.84 -14.87
C GLN A 220 12.98 21.47 -13.47
N ASP A 221 11.69 21.67 -13.18
CA ASP A 221 11.07 21.23 -11.93
C ASP A 221 11.18 19.71 -11.76
N LEU A 222 10.87 18.94 -12.81
CA LEU A 222 10.95 17.48 -12.80
C LEU A 222 12.39 17.02 -12.56
N LYS A 223 13.36 17.59 -13.30
CA LYS A 223 14.78 17.27 -13.18
C LYS A 223 15.34 17.65 -11.81
N ALA A 224 14.95 18.81 -11.28
CA ALA A 224 15.38 19.28 -9.96
C ALA A 224 14.82 18.36 -8.84
N LEU A 225 13.54 17.99 -8.91
CA LEU A 225 12.94 17.06 -7.94
C LEU A 225 13.61 15.69 -8.01
N HIS A 226 13.82 15.15 -9.22
CA HIS A 226 14.50 13.88 -9.43
C HIS A 226 15.90 13.88 -8.79
N ALA A 227 16.74 14.87 -9.12
CA ALA A 227 18.08 14.99 -8.56
C ALA A 227 18.10 15.12 -7.03
N LYS A 228 17.12 15.85 -6.45
CA LYS A 228 16.97 16.03 -5.00
C LYS A 228 16.48 14.78 -4.28
N SER A 229 15.76 13.91 -4.97
CA SER A 229 15.12 12.74 -4.36
C SER A 229 16.04 11.54 -4.24
N LEU A 230 16.93 11.31 -5.22
CA LEU A 230 17.74 10.11 -5.31
C LEU A 230 18.99 10.19 -4.44
N HIS A 231 18.92 9.65 -3.24
CA HIS A 231 20.06 9.47 -2.34
C HIS A 231 20.03 8.08 -1.73
N THR A 232 21.14 7.34 -1.79
CA THR A 232 21.23 5.96 -1.29
C THR A 232 20.88 5.86 0.19
N CYS A 233 21.34 6.81 1.01
CA CYS A 233 21.08 6.84 2.45
C CYS A 233 19.60 7.06 2.84
N ARG A 234 18.72 7.44 1.90
CA ARG A 234 17.27 7.56 2.10
C ARG A 234 16.51 6.34 1.62
N ALA A 235 17.17 5.45 0.88
CA ALA A 235 16.52 4.29 0.30
C ALA A 235 16.16 3.25 1.36
N SER A 236 14.90 2.78 1.30
CA SER A 236 14.43 1.58 1.97
C SER A 236 14.11 0.56 0.90
N VAL A 237 14.84 -0.54 0.85
CA VAL A 237 14.74 -1.54 -0.20
C VAL A 237 14.13 -2.81 0.38
N SER A 238 12.98 -3.21 -0.14
CA SER A 238 12.30 -4.46 0.20
C SER A 238 12.49 -5.45 -0.93
N VAL A 239 12.95 -6.66 -0.63
CA VAL A 239 13.19 -7.73 -1.60
C VAL A 239 12.46 -8.98 -1.13
N VAL A 240 11.70 -9.59 -2.04
CA VAL A 240 11.03 -10.87 -1.82
C VAL A 240 11.34 -11.77 -3.00
N GLY A 241 11.82 -13.00 -2.75
CA GLY A 241 12.03 -13.96 -3.82
C GLY A 241 13.23 -14.88 -3.64
N ALA A 242 13.62 -15.50 -4.75
CA ALA A 242 14.62 -16.57 -4.80
C ALA A 242 16.05 -16.04 -4.83
N LEU A 243 16.41 -15.24 -3.83
CA LEU A 243 17.77 -14.73 -3.63
C LEU A 243 18.20 -14.90 -2.18
N THR A 244 19.45 -15.31 -1.98
CA THR A 244 20.10 -15.30 -0.67
C THR A 244 20.44 -13.87 -0.25
N ARG A 245 20.75 -13.68 1.04
CA ARG A 245 21.18 -12.37 1.57
C ARG A 245 22.36 -11.78 0.78
N ALA A 246 23.38 -12.57 0.46
CA ALA A 246 24.55 -12.10 -0.27
C ALA A 246 24.22 -11.66 -1.71
N GLN A 247 23.36 -12.43 -2.39
CA GLN A 247 22.89 -12.09 -3.74
C GLN A 247 22.02 -10.82 -3.71
N THR A 248 21.15 -10.69 -2.70
CA THR A 248 20.33 -9.49 -2.50
C THR A 248 21.18 -8.26 -2.23
N ASP A 249 22.21 -8.37 -1.38
CA ASP A 249 23.11 -7.25 -1.11
C ASP A 249 23.84 -6.77 -2.37
N ALA A 250 24.33 -7.70 -3.19
CA ALA A 250 24.96 -7.41 -4.48
C ALA A 250 23.97 -6.78 -5.48
N LEU A 251 22.72 -7.27 -5.54
CA LEU A 251 21.67 -6.72 -6.39
C LEU A 251 21.35 -5.27 -6.00
N VAL A 252 21.11 -5.01 -4.72
CA VAL A 252 20.80 -3.67 -4.22
C VAL A 252 21.97 -2.70 -4.48
N HIS A 253 23.19 -3.15 -4.26
CA HIS A 253 24.38 -2.36 -4.60
C HIS A 253 24.39 -1.96 -6.08
N ARG A 254 24.08 -2.88 -7.01
CA ARG A 254 24.01 -2.57 -8.45
C ARG A 254 22.87 -1.62 -8.80
N LEU A 255 21.68 -1.82 -8.23
CA LEU A 255 20.51 -0.97 -8.47
C LEU A 255 20.76 0.49 -8.04
N LEU A 256 21.52 0.69 -6.98
CA LEU A 256 21.81 2.03 -6.41
C LEU A 256 23.18 2.59 -6.83
N ALA A 257 23.96 1.86 -7.64
CA ALA A 257 25.34 2.23 -7.96
C ALA A 257 25.52 3.59 -8.66
N LEU A 258 24.48 4.04 -9.37
CA LEU A 258 24.49 5.30 -10.10
C LEU A 258 23.88 6.48 -9.31
N TRP A 259 23.44 6.24 -8.07
CA TRP A 259 22.90 7.29 -7.21
C TRP A 259 23.97 7.97 -6.39
N PRO A 260 23.81 9.24 -6.01
CA PRO A 260 24.70 9.90 -5.07
C PRO A 260 24.84 9.09 -3.79
N ALA A 261 26.07 8.72 -3.45
CA ALA A 261 26.40 7.97 -2.26
C ALA A 261 26.81 8.93 -1.15
N GLU A 262 25.95 9.05 -0.14
CA GLU A 262 26.24 9.82 1.07
C GLU A 262 26.09 8.88 2.28
N ALA A 263 27.15 8.77 3.08
CA ALA A 263 27.12 7.95 4.29
C ALA A 263 26.03 8.40 5.28
N ARG A 264 25.65 9.66 5.24
CA ARG A 264 24.62 10.27 6.08
C ARG A 264 23.85 11.35 5.32
N CYS A 265 22.55 11.12 5.18
CA CYS A 265 21.65 12.12 4.60
C CYS A 265 21.43 13.31 5.54
N LEU A 266 21.41 14.49 4.97
CA LEU A 266 20.93 15.68 5.68
C LEU A 266 19.44 15.52 6.03
N PRO A 267 19.00 16.04 7.17
CA PRO A 267 17.57 16.07 7.51
C PRO A 267 16.76 16.79 6.43
N GLN A 268 15.59 16.25 6.13
CA GLN A 268 14.64 16.92 5.24
C GLN A 268 13.78 17.91 6.01
N PRO A 269 13.24 18.96 5.36
CA PRO A 269 12.27 19.86 5.98
C PRO A 269 11.10 19.07 6.59
N VAL A 270 10.71 19.47 7.78
CA VAL A 270 9.57 18.83 8.48
C VAL A 270 8.27 19.24 7.77
N VAL A 271 7.46 18.26 7.43
CA VAL A 271 6.07 18.50 7.00
C VAL A 271 5.24 18.66 8.28
N PRO A 272 4.45 19.72 8.43
CA PRO A 272 3.56 19.91 9.59
C PRO A 272 2.59 18.74 9.78
N GLU A 273 2.08 18.55 10.98
CA GLU A 273 1.08 17.52 11.23
C GLU A 273 -0.32 17.98 10.79
N VAL A 274 -1.17 17.02 10.45
CA VAL A 274 -2.59 17.29 10.18
C VAL A 274 -3.26 17.81 11.44
N VAL A 275 -3.96 18.94 11.32
CA VAL A 275 -4.63 19.58 12.45
C VAL A 275 -6.04 19.03 12.62
N ALA A 276 -6.44 18.74 13.86
CA ALA A 276 -7.80 18.34 14.17
C ALA A 276 -8.82 19.43 13.77
N LEU A 277 -9.98 19.03 13.31
CA LEU A 277 -11.05 19.95 12.99
C LEU A 277 -11.60 20.61 14.26
N LYS A 278 -11.76 21.92 14.25
CA LYS A 278 -12.28 22.69 15.40
C LYS A 278 -13.81 22.64 15.49
N GLU A 279 -14.48 22.45 14.37
CA GLU A 279 -15.95 22.46 14.28
C GLU A 279 -16.44 21.50 13.18
N ALA A 280 -17.66 21.04 13.33
CA ALA A 280 -18.33 20.27 12.29
C ALA A 280 -18.71 21.18 11.12
N ARG A 281 -18.48 20.75 9.90
CA ARG A 281 -18.85 21.43 8.66
C ARG A 281 -19.73 20.54 7.81
N SER A 282 -20.68 21.12 7.11
CA SER A 282 -21.47 20.44 6.08
C SER A 282 -21.29 21.19 4.78
N LEU A 283 -20.85 20.49 3.74
CA LEU A 283 -20.68 21.03 2.40
C LEU A 283 -21.68 20.35 1.48
N ASN A 284 -22.44 21.15 0.74
CA ASN A 284 -23.37 20.64 -0.27
C ASN A 284 -22.93 21.16 -1.63
N VAL A 285 -22.53 20.28 -2.51
CA VAL A 285 -22.13 20.56 -3.89
C VAL A 285 -23.27 20.14 -4.79
N ALA A 286 -23.96 21.12 -5.38
CA ALA A 286 -25.05 20.84 -6.32
C ALA A 286 -24.52 20.22 -7.59
N PHE A 287 -25.11 19.10 -8.01
CA PHE A 287 -24.76 18.39 -9.22
C PHE A 287 -25.98 17.63 -9.77
N ASP A 288 -26.19 17.71 -11.08
CA ASP A 288 -27.27 16.95 -11.74
C ASP A 288 -26.86 15.48 -11.89
N SER A 289 -27.31 14.65 -10.96
CA SER A 289 -26.99 13.22 -10.91
C SER A 289 -28.16 12.43 -10.30
N ALA A 290 -28.37 11.22 -10.80
CA ALA A 290 -29.33 10.26 -10.25
C ALA A 290 -28.93 9.77 -8.85
N GLN A 291 -27.68 9.96 -8.42
CA GLN A 291 -27.18 9.55 -7.11
C GLN A 291 -26.48 10.69 -6.40
N ALA A 292 -26.75 10.81 -5.09
CA ALA A 292 -25.97 11.64 -4.18
C ALA A 292 -24.79 10.86 -3.62
N HIS A 293 -23.60 11.44 -3.71
CA HIS A 293 -22.38 10.92 -3.09
C HIS A 293 -22.18 11.61 -1.73
N VAL A 294 -22.11 10.83 -0.68
CA VAL A 294 -21.96 11.31 0.70
C VAL A 294 -20.65 10.84 1.27
N LEU A 295 -19.86 11.76 1.82
CA LEU A 295 -18.63 11.48 2.57
C LEU A 295 -18.73 12.15 3.94
N ILE A 296 -18.50 11.38 4.99
CA ILE A 296 -18.50 11.86 6.39
C ILE A 296 -17.15 11.46 6.99
N GLY A 297 -16.45 12.38 7.64
CA GLY A 297 -15.19 12.02 8.26
C GLY A 297 -14.43 13.17 8.90
N GLN A 298 -13.23 12.86 9.34
CA GLN A 298 -12.32 13.77 10.04
C GLN A 298 -10.89 13.24 9.93
N PRO A 299 -9.84 14.00 10.34
CA PRO A 299 -8.52 13.42 10.55
C PRO A 299 -8.57 12.23 11.51
N GLY A 300 -7.91 11.16 11.15
CA GLY A 300 -7.81 9.93 11.94
C GLY A 300 -6.48 9.82 12.66
N TYR A 301 -5.68 8.80 12.33
CA TYR A 301 -4.43 8.47 13.02
C TYR A 301 -3.28 8.19 12.04
N LYS A 302 -2.05 8.10 12.58
CA LYS A 302 -0.83 7.77 11.82
C LYS A 302 -0.65 6.26 11.70
N ARG A 303 0.12 5.82 10.69
CA ARG A 303 0.43 4.39 10.51
C ARG A 303 1.17 3.74 11.70
N ASN A 304 1.96 4.52 12.43
CA ASN A 304 2.70 4.07 13.61
C ASN A 304 1.99 4.35 14.94
N ASP A 305 0.70 4.65 14.91
CA ASP A 305 -0.12 4.82 16.12
C ASP A 305 -0.19 3.49 16.89
N PRO A 306 -0.04 3.50 18.24
CA PRO A 306 -0.12 2.28 19.06
C PRO A 306 -1.49 1.58 18.93
N ASP A 307 -2.56 2.33 18.65
CA ASP A 307 -3.91 1.80 18.49
C ASP A 307 -4.23 1.33 17.06
N PHE A 308 -3.24 1.34 16.15
CA PHE A 308 -3.44 0.99 14.74
C PHE A 308 -4.21 -0.32 14.55
N PHE A 309 -3.80 -1.40 15.22
CA PHE A 309 -4.46 -2.70 15.06
C PHE A 309 -5.85 -2.74 15.71
N ALA A 310 -6.05 -2.06 16.82
CA ALA A 310 -7.36 -1.95 17.46
C ALA A 310 -8.35 -1.20 16.55
N LEU A 311 -7.91 -0.08 15.96
CA LEU A 311 -8.69 0.72 15.03
C LEU A 311 -8.93 0.00 13.70
N LEU A 312 -7.98 -0.80 13.22
CA LEU A 312 -8.15 -1.65 12.04
C LEU A 312 -9.28 -2.68 12.25
N VAL A 313 -9.25 -3.41 13.38
CA VAL A 313 -10.29 -4.38 13.72
C VAL A 313 -11.63 -3.70 13.97
N GLY A 314 -11.63 -2.58 14.71
CA GLY A 314 -12.83 -1.79 14.95
C GLY A 314 -13.47 -1.28 13.65
N ASN A 315 -12.68 -0.77 12.73
CA ASN A 315 -13.18 -0.34 11.43
C ASN A 315 -13.71 -1.51 10.58
N HIS A 316 -13.09 -2.68 10.66
CA HIS A 316 -13.59 -3.88 9.98
C HIS A 316 -15.04 -4.18 10.41
N ILE A 317 -15.33 -4.10 11.71
CA ILE A 317 -16.67 -4.30 12.24
C ILE A 317 -17.62 -3.16 11.86
N LEU A 318 -17.13 -1.91 11.90
CA LEU A 318 -17.96 -0.73 11.62
C LEU A 318 -18.42 -0.66 10.17
N GLY A 319 -17.50 -0.73 9.21
CA GLY A 319 -17.81 -0.53 7.79
C GLY A 319 -16.80 -1.12 6.80
N GLY A 320 -15.65 -1.65 7.28
CA GLY A 320 -14.61 -2.23 6.43
C GLY A 320 -14.82 -3.70 6.08
N GLY A 321 -15.64 -4.44 6.82
CA GLY A 321 -15.88 -5.87 6.65
C GLY A 321 -16.96 -6.24 5.61
N GLY A 322 -17.36 -5.29 4.75
CA GLY A 322 -18.37 -5.55 3.72
C GLY A 322 -19.74 -5.90 4.32
N PHE A 323 -20.35 -6.99 3.86
CA PHE A 323 -21.72 -7.37 4.21
C PHE A 323 -21.97 -7.65 5.71
N VAL A 324 -20.94 -7.99 6.46
CA VAL A 324 -21.04 -8.26 7.90
C VAL A 324 -20.84 -7.03 8.78
N SER A 325 -20.58 -5.86 8.18
CA SER A 325 -20.34 -4.63 8.91
C SER A 325 -21.63 -3.94 9.36
N ARG A 326 -21.57 -3.21 10.49
CA ARG A 326 -22.72 -2.50 11.06
C ARG A 326 -23.31 -1.45 10.10
N LEU A 327 -22.46 -0.73 9.38
CA LEU A 327 -22.92 0.24 8.38
C LEU A 327 -23.71 -0.43 7.26
N THR A 328 -23.22 -1.55 6.72
CA THR A 328 -23.94 -2.28 5.67
C THR A 328 -25.26 -2.84 6.21
N GLU A 329 -25.27 -3.43 7.38
CA GLU A 329 -26.48 -3.94 8.00
C GLU A 329 -27.54 -2.87 8.22
N GLN A 330 -27.15 -1.72 8.80
CA GLN A 330 -28.10 -0.68 9.22
C GLN A 330 -28.54 0.23 8.08
N VAL A 331 -27.65 0.57 7.14
CA VAL A 331 -27.94 1.52 6.05
C VAL A 331 -28.50 0.80 4.84
N ARG A 332 -27.89 -0.34 4.47
CA ARG A 332 -28.26 -1.10 3.28
C ARG A 332 -29.33 -2.16 3.57
N GLU A 333 -29.03 -3.17 4.41
CA GLU A 333 -29.87 -4.35 4.55
C GLU A 333 -31.21 -4.02 5.23
N LYS A 334 -31.18 -3.28 6.34
CA LYS A 334 -32.39 -2.97 7.10
C LYS A 334 -33.25 -1.83 6.52
N ARG A 335 -32.62 -0.88 5.80
CA ARG A 335 -33.33 0.35 5.37
C ARG A 335 -33.32 0.59 3.87
N GLY A 336 -32.50 -0.14 3.10
CA GLY A 336 -32.42 0.03 1.65
C GLY A 336 -31.96 1.43 1.19
N LEU A 337 -31.27 2.18 2.07
CA LEU A 337 -30.89 3.57 1.80
C LEU A 337 -29.70 3.69 0.86
N SER A 338 -28.87 2.66 0.74
CA SER A 338 -27.68 2.69 -0.08
C SER A 338 -27.35 1.29 -0.61
N TYR A 339 -26.87 1.20 -1.85
CA TYR A 339 -26.33 -0.05 -2.38
C TYR A 339 -24.91 -0.33 -1.84
N SER A 340 -24.14 0.74 -1.63
CA SER A 340 -22.76 0.64 -1.12
C SER A 340 -22.57 1.64 0.02
N VAL A 341 -22.20 1.13 1.18
CA VAL A 341 -21.77 1.93 2.34
C VAL A 341 -20.56 1.27 2.97
N TYR A 342 -19.58 2.08 3.35
CA TYR A 342 -18.31 1.61 3.88
C TYR A 342 -17.68 2.62 4.82
N SER A 343 -16.71 2.16 5.62
CA SER A 343 -15.79 3.05 6.32
C SER A 343 -14.35 2.56 6.20
N TYR A 344 -13.41 3.48 6.23
CA TYR A 344 -11.99 3.18 6.25
C TYR A 344 -11.18 4.29 6.91
N PHE A 345 -9.99 3.93 7.38
CA PHE A 345 -8.91 4.85 7.71
C PHE A 345 -7.84 4.82 6.62
N SER A 346 -7.20 5.94 6.38
CA SER A 346 -6.08 6.07 5.43
C SER A 346 -4.79 6.51 6.14
N PRO A 347 -4.28 5.74 7.12
CA PRO A 347 -3.14 6.16 7.93
C PRO A 347 -1.85 6.21 7.09
N GLY A 348 -1.17 7.36 7.15
CA GLY A 348 0.14 7.60 6.52
C GLY A 348 1.21 7.93 7.55
N LEU A 349 2.27 8.60 7.12
CA LEU A 349 3.26 9.18 8.03
C LEU A 349 2.66 10.28 8.91
N HIS A 350 1.63 10.96 8.39
CA HIS A 350 0.77 11.89 9.13
C HIS A 350 -0.62 11.29 9.32
N ALA A 351 -1.44 11.92 10.15
CA ALA A 351 -2.81 11.46 10.40
C ALA A 351 -3.62 11.49 9.10
N GLY A 352 -3.96 10.31 8.60
CA GLY A 352 -4.85 10.17 7.46
C GLY A 352 -6.31 10.27 7.87
N ALA A 353 -7.21 10.43 6.90
CA ALA A 353 -8.65 10.58 7.21
C ALA A 353 -9.28 9.27 7.70
N PHE A 354 -10.21 9.37 8.64
CA PHE A 354 -11.34 8.45 8.78
C PHE A 354 -12.44 8.90 7.84
N THR A 355 -12.98 7.97 7.08
CA THR A 355 -14.01 8.25 6.07
C THR A 355 -15.12 7.22 6.15
N VAL A 356 -16.37 7.68 6.21
CA VAL A 356 -17.57 6.91 5.86
C VAL A 356 -18.04 7.39 4.51
N GLY A 357 -18.21 6.48 3.55
CA GLY A 357 -18.70 6.78 2.22
C GLY A 357 -19.95 6.00 1.89
N LEU A 358 -20.90 6.63 1.21
CA LEU A 358 -22.08 5.98 0.68
C LEU A 358 -22.61 6.68 -0.58
N GLN A 359 -23.37 5.94 -1.36
CA GLN A 359 -24.12 6.45 -2.51
C GLN A 359 -25.60 6.14 -2.30
N THR A 360 -26.45 7.13 -2.50
CA THR A 360 -27.89 7.01 -2.26
C THR A 360 -28.69 7.85 -3.24
N ARG A 361 -30.00 7.69 -3.28
CA ARG A 361 -30.88 8.58 -4.02
C ARG A 361 -30.87 9.98 -3.37
N PRO A 362 -30.93 11.07 -4.15
CA PRO A 362 -30.91 12.44 -3.62
C PRO A 362 -31.97 12.72 -2.55
N ASP A 363 -33.18 12.20 -2.74
CA ASP A 363 -34.30 12.34 -1.80
C ASP A 363 -34.10 11.60 -0.47
N GLN A 364 -33.21 10.62 -0.42
CA GLN A 364 -32.88 9.83 0.77
C GLN A 364 -31.54 10.23 1.43
N ALA A 365 -30.79 11.16 0.83
CA ALA A 365 -29.45 11.50 1.30
C ALA A 365 -29.42 12.00 2.75
N ALA A 366 -30.35 12.86 3.14
CA ALA A 366 -30.43 13.37 4.50
C ALA A 366 -30.67 12.25 5.52
N GLN A 367 -31.58 11.33 5.23
CA GLN A 367 -31.86 10.18 6.09
C GLN A 367 -30.66 9.24 6.17
N ALA A 368 -29.99 8.96 5.05
CA ALA A 368 -28.80 8.10 5.03
C ALA A 368 -27.66 8.69 5.86
N VAL A 369 -27.45 10.01 5.83
CA VAL A 369 -26.47 10.72 6.67
C VAL A 369 -26.79 10.55 8.16
N VAL A 370 -28.04 10.72 8.57
CA VAL A 370 -28.47 10.57 9.95
C VAL A 370 -28.19 9.15 10.42
N VAL A 371 -28.67 8.14 9.68
CA VAL A 371 -28.46 6.73 10.04
C VAL A 371 -26.98 6.37 10.11
N ALA A 372 -26.16 6.79 9.14
CA ALA A 372 -24.72 6.50 9.15
C ALA A 372 -24.02 7.13 10.36
N LYS A 373 -24.36 8.38 10.72
CA LYS A 373 -23.83 9.04 11.92
C LYS A 373 -24.24 8.33 13.19
N ASP A 374 -25.50 7.92 13.32
CA ASP A 374 -26.01 7.19 14.48
C ASP A 374 -25.28 5.86 14.66
N VAL A 375 -25.01 5.12 13.58
CA VAL A 375 -24.24 3.88 13.63
C VAL A 375 -22.82 4.13 14.14
N VAL A 376 -22.13 5.15 13.61
CA VAL A 376 -20.78 5.51 14.07
C VAL A 376 -20.81 5.92 15.54
N GLN A 377 -21.73 6.77 15.95
CA GLN A 377 -21.84 7.24 17.35
C GLN A 377 -22.16 6.10 18.32
N SER A 378 -23.08 5.20 17.93
CA SER A 378 -23.38 4.02 18.71
C SER A 378 -22.17 3.09 18.85
N PHE A 379 -21.43 2.86 17.75
CA PHE A 379 -20.20 2.09 17.78
C PHE A 379 -19.13 2.68 18.70
N VAL A 380 -18.94 4.00 18.68
CA VAL A 380 -17.99 4.69 19.57
C VAL A 380 -18.40 4.60 21.02
N ARG A 381 -19.71 4.71 21.33
CA ARG A 381 -20.22 4.68 22.69
C ARG A 381 -20.25 3.27 23.32
N GLU A 382 -20.61 2.28 22.53
CA GLU A 382 -20.91 0.91 23.03
C GLU A 382 -19.78 -0.08 22.74
N GLY A 383 -18.94 0.22 21.77
CA GLY A 383 -17.92 -0.72 21.28
C GLY A 383 -18.51 -1.90 20.47
N PRO A 384 -17.64 -2.82 20.06
CA PRO A 384 -18.06 -4.08 19.44
C PRO A 384 -18.55 -5.07 20.51
N THR A 385 -19.43 -5.98 20.11
CA THR A 385 -19.74 -7.17 20.89
C THR A 385 -18.57 -8.17 20.80
N GLU A 386 -18.48 -9.10 21.78
CA GLU A 386 -17.45 -10.16 21.74
C GLU A 386 -17.59 -11.04 20.49
N ALA A 387 -18.82 -11.33 20.06
CA ALA A 387 -19.07 -12.12 18.85
C ALA A 387 -18.55 -11.42 17.58
N GLU A 388 -18.81 -10.12 17.41
CA GLU A 388 -18.27 -9.31 16.32
C GLU A 388 -16.74 -9.26 16.34
N LEU A 389 -16.16 -9.10 17.53
CA LEU A 389 -14.72 -9.03 17.71
C LEU A 389 -14.04 -10.35 17.29
N GLN A 390 -14.55 -11.49 17.73
CA GLN A 390 -14.01 -12.79 17.35
C GLN A 390 -14.19 -13.09 15.87
N ALA A 391 -15.33 -12.76 15.28
CA ALA A 391 -15.59 -12.91 13.85
C ALA A 391 -14.63 -12.04 13.02
N ALA A 392 -14.42 -10.78 13.39
CA ALA A 392 -13.52 -9.85 12.71
C ALA A 392 -12.06 -10.34 12.78
N LYS A 393 -11.58 -10.76 13.95
CA LYS A 393 -10.25 -11.33 14.12
C LYS A 393 -10.04 -12.57 13.25
N SER A 394 -11.00 -13.51 13.28
CA SER A 394 -10.93 -14.72 12.47
C SER A 394 -10.88 -14.42 10.98
N ASN A 395 -11.69 -13.46 10.50
CA ASN A 395 -11.72 -13.05 9.10
C ASN A 395 -10.41 -12.38 8.67
N LEU A 396 -9.91 -11.42 9.46
CA LEU A 396 -8.67 -10.71 9.17
C LEU A 396 -7.45 -11.63 9.18
N VAL A 397 -7.37 -12.56 10.14
CA VAL A 397 -6.27 -13.53 10.22
C VAL A 397 -6.38 -14.55 9.08
N GLY A 398 -7.57 -15.08 8.82
CA GLY A 398 -7.79 -16.04 7.73
C GLY A 398 -7.57 -15.45 6.34
N GLY A 399 -7.95 -14.20 6.14
CA GLY A 399 -7.74 -13.48 4.88
C GLY A 399 -6.30 -12.99 4.63
N PHE A 400 -5.46 -12.97 5.67
CA PHE A 400 -4.08 -12.46 5.55
C PHE A 400 -3.17 -13.41 4.73
N ALA A 401 -3.51 -14.68 4.66
CA ALA A 401 -2.75 -15.70 3.95
C ALA A 401 -3.16 -15.85 2.46
N LEU A 402 -4.21 -15.16 2.03
CA LEU A 402 -4.74 -15.16 0.67
C LEU A 402 -4.31 -13.90 -0.09
#